data_9d90ab2ba89d0df19cd040f78c503af5
#
_entry.id   9d90ab2ba89d0df19cd040f78c503af5
#
_cell.length_a   1.000
_cell.length_b   1.000
_cell.length_c   1.000
_cell.angle_alpha   90.00
_cell.angle_beta   90.00
_cell.angle_gamma   90.00
#
_symmetry.space_group_name_H-M   'P 1'
#
loop_
_entity.id
_entity.type
_entity.pdbx_description
1 polymer ?
#
loop_
_entity_poly.entity_id
_entity_poly.type
_entity_poly.pdbx_seq_one_letter_code
_entity_poly.pdbx_strand_id
1 'polypeptide(L)'
;MKFIVSASVIVLNEHNEILLMKGRRGWEMPQGCVEEGETIRQAAVREVKEETGIDIELIKFCGLYQNITRGVCNNIFTGKPIGGALTTSDESEEVGYFTLEEARQMITWGNFYERIHNALDEQSHPFLIEFSE
;
A
#
# COMPACT_ATOMS: atom_id res chain seq x y z
N MET A 1 -10.83 13.21 -19.13
CA MET A 1 -10.08 13.03 -17.87
C MET A 1 -9.25 11.77 -17.97
N LYS A 2 -7.98 11.86 -17.57
CA LYS A 2 -7.11 10.68 -17.48
C LYS A 2 -7.02 10.24 -16.04
N PHE A 3 -7.02 8.94 -15.81
CA PHE A 3 -6.83 8.38 -14.48
C PHE A 3 -5.36 8.09 -14.23
N ILE A 4 -4.90 8.40 -13.02
CA ILE A 4 -3.57 8.04 -12.54
C ILE A 4 -3.64 6.61 -12.04
N VAL A 5 -2.66 5.80 -12.43
CA VAL A 5 -2.54 4.42 -11.95
C VAL A 5 -1.52 4.41 -10.82
N SER A 6 -1.91 3.85 -9.68
CA SER A 6 -1.03 3.70 -8.52
C SER A 6 -1.04 2.27 -8.00
N ALA A 7 -0.07 1.93 -7.18
CA ALA A 7 0.04 0.62 -6.56
C ALA A 7 0.33 0.78 -5.07
N SER A 8 -0.36 -0.03 -4.27
CA SER A 8 -0.15 -0.12 -2.82
C SER A 8 0.16 -1.55 -2.46
N VAL A 9 0.98 -1.75 -1.44
CA VAL A 9 1.31 -3.09 -0.97
C VAL A 9 1.06 -3.20 0.53
N ILE A 10 0.30 -4.21 0.92
CA ILE A 10 0.16 -4.60 2.31
C ILE A 10 1.20 -5.69 2.55
N VAL A 11 2.30 -5.29 3.18
CA VAL A 11 3.45 -6.16 3.43
C VAL A 11 3.32 -6.74 4.82
N LEU A 12 3.21 -8.08 4.91
CA LEU A 12 3.16 -8.81 6.17
C LEU A 12 4.49 -9.51 6.41
N ASN A 13 5.04 -9.31 7.61
CA ASN A 13 6.22 -10.07 8.04
C ASN A 13 5.80 -11.41 8.65
N GLU A 14 6.77 -12.19 9.13
CA GLU A 14 6.52 -13.51 9.73
C GLU A 14 5.74 -13.46 11.03
N HIS A 15 5.61 -12.27 11.65
CA HIS A 15 4.84 -12.07 12.88
C HIS A 15 3.44 -11.51 12.59
N ASN A 16 3.02 -11.53 11.33
CA ASN A 16 1.74 -10.95 10.88
C ASN A 16 1.61 -9.46 11.20
N GLU A 17 2.73 -8.75 11.21
CA GLU A 17 2.74 -7.31 11.36
C GLU A 17 2.82 -6.65 9.99
N ILE A 18 2.18 -5.49 9.87
CA ILE A 18 2.02 -4.76 8.62
C ILE A 18 3.03 -3.63 8.55
N LEU A 19 3.70 -3.51 7.40
CA LEU A 19 4.63 -2.44 7.13
C LEU A 19 3.86 -1.14 6.86
N LEU A 20 4.09 -0.14 7.68
CA LEU A 20 3.48 1.18 7.52
C LEU A 20 4.55 2.26 7.48
N MET A 21 4.19 3.36 6.84
CA MET A 21 5.00 4.58 6.81
C MET A 21 4.15 5.77 7.24
N LYS A 22 4.79 6.78 7.82
CA LYS A 22 4.12 8.02 8.19
C LYS A 22 4.56 9.13 7.23
N GLY A 23 3.63 9.59 6.42
CA GLY A 23 3.84 10.66 5.47
C GLY A 23 2.92 11.84 5.75
N ARG A 24 2.63 12.66 4.72
CA ARG A 24 1.79 13.85 4.89
C ARG A 24 0.35 13.53 5.31
N ARG A 25 -0.14 12.34 4.95
CA ARG A 25 -1.50 11.91 5.31
C ARG A 25 -1.54 11.12 6.62
N GLY A 26 -0.47 11.12 7.38
CA GLY A 26 -0.33 10.30 8.57
C GLY A 26 0.19 8.90 8.21
N TRP A 27 -0.17 7.93 9.01
CA TRP A 27 0.25 6.55 8.78
C TRP A 27 -0.53 5.91 7.63
N GLU A 28 0.16 5.17 6.79
CA GLU A 28 -0.44 4.49 5.64
C GLU A 28 0.45 3.34 5.16
N MET A 29 -0.13 2.47 4.33
CA MET A 29 0.67 1.50 3.60
C MET A 29 1.52 2.20 2.55
N PRO A 30 2.69 1.65 2.21
CA PRO A 30 3.49 2.23 1.12
C PRO A 30 2.72 2.15 -0.20
N GLN A 31 2.77 3.24 -0.95
CA GLN A 31 2.08 3.35 -2.23
C GLN A 31 2.63 4.49 -3.07
N GLY A 32 2.40 4.42 -4.37
CA GLY A 32 2.78 5.49 -5.27
C GLY A 32 2.36 5.24 -6.70
N CYS A 33 2.61 6.24 -7.53
CA CYS A 33 2.19 6.23 -8.94
C CYS A 33 3.09 5.33 -9.78
N VAL A 34 2.48 4.66 -10.75
CA VAL A 34 3.21 3.93 -11.78
C VAL A 34 3.85 4.95 -12.72
N GLU A 35 5.14 4.79 -12.97
CA GLU A 35 5.88 5.68 -13.86
C GLU A 35 5.86 5.15 -15.30
N GLU A 36 6.15 6.03 -16.25
CA GLU A 36 6.21 5.66 -17.66
C GLU A 36 7.23 4.54 -17.89
N GLY A 37 6.83 3.53 -18.65
CA GLY A 37 7.69 2.37 -18.95
C GLY A 37 7.73 1.31 -17.86
N GLU A 38 6.99 1.51 -16.78
CA GLU A 38 6.98 0.64 -15.62
C GLU A 38 5.69 -0.17 -15.56
N THR A 39 5.78 -1.44 -15.20
CA THR A 39 4.59 -2.24 -14.93
C THR A 39 4.05 -1.89 -13.54
N ILE A 40 2.79 -2.23 -13.29
CA ILE A 40 2.17 -2.02 -11.97
C ILE A 40 2.94 -2.77 -10.89
N ARG A 41 3.39 -4.01 -11.17
CA ARG A 41 4.17 -4.78 -10.20
C ARG A 41 5.54 -4.15 -9.93
N GLN A 42 6.20 -3.64 -10.96
CA GLN A 42 7.48 -2.95 -10.78
C GLN A 42 7.31 -1.70 -9.91
N ALA A 43 6.25 -0.93 -10.16
CA ALA A 43 5.95 0.25 -9.35
C ALA A 43 5.71 -0.12 -7.89
N ALA A 44 4.96 -1.18 -7.64
CA ALA A 44 4.67 -1.65 -6.29
C ALA A 44 5.95 -1.95 -5.51
N VAL A 45 6.85 -2.72 -6.11
CA VAL A 45 8.13 -3.09 -5.47
C VAL A 45 9.01 -1.87 -5.26
N ARG A 46 9.10 -0.99 -6.25
CA ARG A 46 9.92 0.22 -6.18
C ARG A 46 9.43 1.17 -5.08
N GLU A 47 8.12 1.40 -5.01
CA GLU A 47 7.57 2.33 -4.02
C GLU A 47 7.80 1.85 -2.58
N VAL A 48 7.66 0.55 -2.33
CA VAL A 48 7.95 0.01 -1.01
C VAL A 48 9.41 0.25 -0.64
N LYS A 49 10.32 -0.01 -1.59
CA LYS A 49 11.76 0.20 -1.36
C LYS A 49 12.08 1.67 -1.10
N GLU A 50 11.54 2.56 -1.91
CA GLU A 50 11.81 4.00 -1.77
C GLU A 50 11.27 4.56 -0.45
N GLU A 51 10.09 4.13 -0.04
CA GLU A 51 9.43 4.71 1.13
C GLU A 51 9.83 4.06 2.44
N THR A 52 10.23 2.80 2.44
CA THR A 52 10.48 2.05 3.67
C THR A 52 11.86 1.40 3.76
N GLY A 53 12.58 1.29 2.67
CA GLY A 53 13.85 0.59 2.61
C GLY A 53 13.73 -0.93 2.49
N ILE A 54 12.53 -1.47 2.44
CA ILE A 54 12.30 -2.92 2.43
C ILE A 54 12.19 -3.45 1.00
N ASP A 55 12.91 -4.54 0.74
CA ASP A 55 12.77 -5.31 -0.49
C ASP A 55 11.66 -6.34 -0.29
N ILE A 56 10.74 -6.42 -1.22
CA ILE A 56 9.58 -7.31 -1.10
C ILE A 56 9.44 -8.25 -2.28
N GLU A 57 8.72 -9.33 -2.04
CA GLU A 57 8.16 -10.19 -3.07
C GLU A 57 6.64 -10.03 -3.02
N LEU A 58 6.02 -9.74 -4.17
CA LEU A 58 4.57 -9.66 -4.25
C LEU A 58 3.98 -11.06 -4.17
N ILE A 59 2.91 -11.20 -3.39
CA ILE A 59 2.23 -12.49 -3.21
C ILE A 59 0.97 -12.55 -4.06
N LYS A 60 0.13 -11.52 -4.01
CA LYS A 60 -1.17 -11.58 -4.66
C LYS A 60 -1.67 -10.19 -5.03
N PHE A 61 -2.30 -10.10 -6.20
CA PHE A 61 -3.12 -8.94 -6.55
C PHE A 61 -4.49 -9.12 -5.88
N CYS A 62 -4.90 -8.16 -5.07
CA CYS A 62 -6.11 -8.27 -4.26
C CYS A 62 -7.30 -7.56 -4.86
N GLY A 63 -7.08 -6.44 -5.53
CA GLY A 63 -8.18 -5.68 -6.10
C GLY A 63 -7.80 -4.24 -6.42
N LEU A 64 -8.82 -3.48 -6.82
CA LEU A 64 -8.68 -2.11 -7.29
C LEU A 64 -9.63 -1.20 -6.54
N TYR A 65 -9.11 -0.06 -6.10
CA TYR A 65 -9.92 1.07 -5.62
C TYR A 65 -9.87 2.18 -6.66
N GLN A 66 -11.02 2.56 -7.18
CA GLN A 66 -11.12 3.67 -8.11
C GLN A 66 -11.74 4.87 -7.40
N ASN A 67 -10.97 5.95 -7.30
CA ASN A 67 -11.45 7.22 -6.78
C ASN A 67 -11.86 8.11 -7.96
N ILE A 68 -13.15 8.26 -8.17
CA ILE A 68 -13.68 9.01 -9.32
C ILE A 68 -13.39 10.49 -9.19
N THR A 69 -13.46 11.02 -7.99
CA THR A 69 -13.22 12.46 -7.74
C THR A 69 -11.79 12.85 -8.04
N ARG A 70 -10.83 12.06 -7.55
CA ARG A 70 -9.40 12.37 -7.72
C ARG A 70 -8.80 11.78 -8.99
N GLY A 71 -9.51 10.92 -9.67
CA GLY A 71 -9.04 10.29 -10.90
C GLY A 71 -7.88 9.34 -10.66
N VAL A 72 -7.98 8.48 -9.65
CA VAL A 72 -6.93 7.52 -9.30
C VAL A 72 -7.49 6.11 -9.30
N CYS A 73 -6.74 5.20 -9.94
CA CYS A 73 -7.00 3.76 -9.89
C CYS A 73 -5.86 3.13 -9.08
N ASN A 74 -6.15 2.75 -7.84
CA ASN A 74 -5.15 2.21 -6.93
C ASN A 74 -5.22 0.69 -6.88
N ASN A 75 -4.14 0.05 -7.32
CA ASN A 75 -4.01 -1.41 -7.36
C ASN A 75 -3.42 -1.91 -6.05
N ILE A 76 -4.12 -2.82 -5.38
CA ILE A 76 -3.74 -3.32 -4.06
C ILE A 76 -3.15 -4.71 -4.17
N PHE A 77 -1.96 -4.88 -3.60
CA PHE A 77 -1.26 -6.17 -3.53
C PHE A 77 -0.97 -6.53 -2.07
N THR A 78 -0.81 -7.81 -1.82
CA THR A 78 -0.10 -8.26 -0.62
C THR A 78 1.32 -8.65 -1.01
N GLY A 79 2.24 -8.56 -0.06
CA GLY A 79 3.64 -8.90 -0.26
C GLY A 79 4.29 -9.32 1.03
N LYS A 80 5.52 -9.82 0.93
CA LYS A 80 6.33 -10.20 2.09
C LYS A 80 7.72 -9.61 1.97
N PRO A 81 8.37 -9.28 3.11
CA PRO A 81 9.73 -8.77 3.07
C PRO A 81 10.71 -9.90 2.73
N ILE A 82 11.68 -9.59 1.86
CA ILE A 82 12.74 -10.52 1.49
C ILE A 82 14.15 -9.96 1.71
N GLY A 83 14.25 -8.70 2.13
CA GLY A 83 15.54 -8.06 2.36
C GLY A 83 15.39 -6.60 2.68
N GLY A 84 16.52 -5.89 2.70
CA GLY A 84 16.54 -4.48 3.03
C GLY A 84 16.48 -4.22 4.52
N ALA A 85 16.34 -2.95 4.88
CA ALA A 85 16.23 -2.54 6.29
C ALA A 85 15.32 -1.31 6.36
N LEU A 86 14.54 -1.20 7.44
CA LEU A 86 13.67 -0.07 7.67
C LEU A 86 14.46 1.24 7.57
N THR A 87 14.07 2.11 6.66
CA THR A 87 14.75 3.37 6.37
C THR A 87 13.72 4.42 6.03
N THR A 88 13.86 5.60 6.61
CA THR A 88 12.99 6.74 6.29
C THR A 88 13.41 7.36 4.96
N SER A 89 12.58 8.23 4.42
CA SER A 89 12.83 8.92 3.15
C SER A 89 12.28 10.34 3.23
N ASP A 90 12.42 11.09 2.14
CA ASP A 90 11.84 12.43 2.06
C ASP A 90 10.32 12.42 2.16
N GLU A 91 9.68 11.30 1.83
CA GLU A 91 8.23 11.14 1.87
C GLU A 91 7.75 10.40 3.12
N SER A 92 8.65 9.76 3.86
CA SER A 92 8.31 8.99 5.07
C SER A 92 9.20 9.39 6.23
N GLU A 93 8.61 10.03 7.23
CA GLU A 93 9.36 10.46 8.42
C GLU A 93 9.51 9.35 9.46
N GLU A 94 8.65 8.33 9.40
CA GLU A 94 8.72 7.15 10.25
C GLU A 94 8.28 5.92 9.45
N VAL A 95 8.88 4.78 9.74
CA VAL A 95 8.53 3.49 9.14
C VAL A 95 8.61 2.40 10.20
N GLY A 96 7.78 1.37 10.07
CA GLY A 96 7.82 0.26 11.01
C GLY A 96 6.78 -0.80 10.69
N TYR A 97 6.84 -1.89 11.46
CA TYR A 97 5.85 -2.96 11.40
C TYR A 97 4.91 -2.85 12.59
N PHE A 98 3.63 -3.02 12.33
CA PHE A 98 2.59 -2.86 13.35
C PHE A 98 1.55 -3.96 13.21
N THR A 99 0.91 -4.32 14.31
CA THR A 99 -0.20 -5.27 14.26
C THR A 99 -1.39 -4.63 13.57
N LEU A 100 -2.33 -5.47 13.12
CA LEU A 100 -3.55 -4.97 12.50
C LEU A 100 -4.33 -4.06 13.46
N GLU A 101 -4.37 -4.40 14.73
CA GLU A 101 -5.06 -3.61 15.74
C GLU A 101 -4.38 -2.23 15.93
N GLU A 102 -3.05 -2.21 15.95
CA GLU A 102 -2.32 -0.93 16.00
C GLU A 102 -2.59 -0.10 14.74
N ALA A 103 -2.53 -0.73 13.57
CA ALA A 103 -2.78 -0.05 12.29
C ALA A 103 -4.17 0.58 12.27
N ARG A 104 -5.16 -0.11 12.81
CA ARG A 104 -6.53 0.38 12.88
C ARG A 104 -6.62 1.69 13.64
N GLN A 105 -5.84 1.84 14.71
CA GLN A 105 -5.84 3.05 15.52
C GLN A 105 -4.97 4.15 14.93
N MET A 106 -3.91 3.79 14.20
CA MET A 106 -2.94 4.72 13.65
C MET A 106 -3.40 5.36 12.34
N ILE A 107 -4.11 4.63 11.51
CA ILE A 107 -4.51 5.09 10.18
C ILE A 107 -5.84 5.81 10.28
N THR A 108 -5.82 7.11 9.94
CA THR A 108 -7.00 7.97 10.05
C THR A 108 -7.44 8.59 8.73
N TRP A 109 -6.64 8.46 7.67
CA TRP A 109 -6.93 9.11 6.39
C TRP A 109 -7.87 8.27 5.53
N GLY A 110 -9.01 8.88 5.14
CA GLY A 110 -9.92 8.30 4.16
C GLY A 110 -10.29 6.84 4.46
N ASN A 111 -10.21 6.01 3.43
CA ASN A 111 -10.52 4.59 3.52
C ASN A 111 -9.27 3.68 3.53
N PHE A 112 -8.12 4.23 3.92
CA PHE A 112 -6.86 3.47 3.87
C PHE A 112 -6.86 2.23 4.76
N TYR A 113 -7.41 2.32 5.96
CA TYR A 113 -7.52 1.13 6.80
C TYR A 113 -8.43 0.07 6.17
N GLU A 114 -9.54 0.48 5.58
CA GLU A 114 -10.45 -0.43 4.87
C GLU A 114 -9.71 -1.20 3.78
N ARG A 115 -8.79 -0.54 3.05
CA ARG A 115 -8.01 -1.18 2.00
C ARG A 115 -7.12 -2.28 2.55
N ILE A 116 -6.53 -2.06 3.71
CA ILE A 116 -5.72 -3.08 4.39
C ILE A 116 -6.60 -4.26 4.81
N HIS A 117 -7.73 -3.97 5.43
CA HIS A 117 -8.67 -5.00 5.87
C HIS A 117 -9.12 -5.87 4.68
N ASN A 118 -9.49 -5.24 3.58
CA ASN A 118 -9.96 -5.97 2.39
C ASN A 118 -8.82 -6.75 1.72
N ALA A 119 -7.59 -6.24 1.74
CA ALA A 119 -6.45 -6.97 1.21
C ALA A 119 -6.16 -8.24 2.00
N LEU A 120 -6.44 -8.25 3.30
CA LEU A 120 -6.21 -9.40 4.16
C LEU A 120 -7.40 -10.37 4.18
N ASP A 121 -8.52 -9.99 3.59
CA ASP A 121 -9.69 -10.85 3.45
C ASP A 121 -9.69 -11.51 2.08
N GLU A 122 -9.08 -12.69 1.98
CA GLU A 122 -8.93 -13.41 0.72
C GLU A 122 -10.26 -13.73 0.04
N GLN A 123 -11.33 -13.86 0.80
CA GLN A 123 -12.65 -14.17 0.24
C GLN A 123 -13.24 -12.98 -0.54
N SER A 124 -12.75 -11.77 -0.30
CA SER A 124 -13.19 -10.59 -1.04
C SER A 124 -12.48 -10.44 -2.40
N HIS A 125 -11.44 -11.22 -2.64
CA HIS A 125 -10.60 -11.06 -3.85
C HIS A 125 -11.14 -11.75 -5.08
N PRO A 126 -10.97 -11.16 -6.26
CA PRO A 126 -10.52 -9.78 -6.45
C PRO A 126 -11.68 -8.80 -6.24
N PHE A 127 -11.43 -7.71 -5.54
CA PHE A 127 -12.45 -6.68 -5.37
C PHE A 127 -12.27 -5.56 -6.39
N LEU A 128 -13.38 -4.87 -6.68
CA LEU A 128 -13.40 -3.62 -7.41
C LEU A 128 -14.28 -2.67 -6.62
N ILE A 129 -13.66 -1.66 -6.02
CA ILE A 129 -14.38 -0.70 -5.18
C ILE A 129 -14.29 0.67 -5.82
N GLU A 130 -15.44 1.21 -6.18
CA GLU A 130 -15.57 2.49 -6.84
C GLU A 130 -16.15 3.48 -5.85
N PHE A 131 -15.55 4.66 -5.74
CA PHE A 131 -15.99 5.65 -4.77
C PHE A 131 -15.61 7.05 -5.21
N SER A 132 -16.21 8.05 -4.56
CA SER A 132 -15.90 9.46 -4.79
C SER A 132 -15.64 10.13 -3.44
N GLU A 133 -14.54 10.87 -3.38
CA GLU A 133 -14.15 11.48 -2.12
C GLU A 133 -13.31 12.75 -2.30
#